data_3db649ccf6cbf47cc1b6aa6159518cce
#
_entry.id   3db649ccf6cbf47cc1b6aa6159518cce
#
_cell.length_a   1.000
_cell.length_b   1.000
_cell.length_c   1.000
_cell.angle_alpha   90.00
_cell.angle_beta   90.00
_cell.angle_gamma   90.00
#
_symmetry.space_group_name_H-M   'P 1'
#
loop_
_entity.id
_entity.type
_entity.pdbx_description
1 polymer ?
#
loop_
_entity_poly.entity_id
_entity_poly.type
_entity_poly.pdbx_seq_one_letter_code
_entity_poly.pdbx_strand_id
1 'polypeptide(L)'
;MWRQISYQLKEYPGRLKVARALVELGLSVRNSKIFCGDVEQSELKMARAIGVDRRTVRETAEFIESDPVLQSVFKGLKPAGPFLPNVARYLGYRVIEIYADPHEVGIVTGASALISREGISIRQVVADDPDLTPEPKLTLVVEKEPSGDALQKILKIPGVIKLATY
;
A
#
# COMPACT_ATOMS: atom_id res chain seq x y z
N MET A 1 -4.96 3.05 -11.57
CA MET A 1 -6.13 3.17 -10.65
C MET A 1 -6.18 4.54 -9.99
N TRP A 2 -5.20 4.92 -9.17
CA TRP A 2 -5.25 6.19 -8.41
C TRP A 2 -5.34 7.44 -9.29
N ARG A 3 -4.60 7.54 -10.39
CA ARG A 3 -4.68 8.67 -11.34
C ARG A 3 -6.11 8.91 -11.84
N GLN A 4 -6.86 7.86 -12.12
CA GLN A 4 -8.24 7.96 -12.58
C GLN A 4 -9.17 8.49 -11.49
N ILE A 5 -9.05 7.94 -10.26
CA ILE A 5 -9.83 8.38 -9.09
C ILE A 5 -9.51 9.84 -8.76
N SER A 6 -8.23 10.19 -8.69
CA SER A 6 -7.79 11.55 -8.36
C SER A 6 -8.23 12.59 -9.41
N TYR A 7 -8.25 12.20 -10.67
CA TYR A 7 -8.75 13.08 -11.73
C TYR A 7 -10.24 13.42 -11.57
N GLN A 8 -11.07 12.43 -11.22
CA GLN A 8 -12.51 12.66 -11.01
C GLN A 8 -12.82 13.51 -9.77
N LEU A 9 -11.94 13.49 -8.78
CA LEU A 9 -12.12 14.18 -7.50
C LEU A 9 -11.26 15.45 -7.35
N LYS A 10 -10.54 15.87 -8.39
CA LYS A 10 -9.58 16.98 -8.33
C LYS A 10 -10.17 18.30 -7.84
N GLU A 11 -11.44 18.58 -8.17
CA GLU A 11 -12.15 19.81 -7.78
C GLU A 11 -12.66 19.76 -6.31
N TYR A 12 -12.55 18.60 -5.64
CA TYR A 12 -13.06 18.37 -4.30
C TYR A 12 -11.96 17.86 -3.35
N PRO A 13 -11.07 18.73 -2.85
CA PRO A 13 -9.90 18.31 -2.06
C PRO A 13 -10.24 17.45 -0.83
N GLY A 14 -11.35 17.74 -0.16
CA GLY A 14 -11.83 16.96 0.96
C GLY A 14 -12.25 15.54 0.58
N ARG A 15 -12.99 15.39 -0.51
CA ARG A 15 -13.38 14.08 -1.05
C ARG A 15 -12.17 13.29 -1.55
N LEU A 16 -11.19 13.97 -2.16
CA LEU A 16 -9.94 13.34 -2.59
C LEU A 16 -9.16 12.76 -1.40
N LYS A 17 -9.08 13.48 -0.27
CA LYS A 17 -8.48 12.96 0.97
C LYS A 17 -9.20 11.71 1.48
N VAL A 18 -10.53 11.71 1.47
CA VAL A 18 -11.32 10.54 1.89
C VAL A 18 -11.06 9.37 0.95
N ALA A 19 -11.19 9.56 -0.37
CA ALA A 19 -10.96 8.50 -1.34
C ALA A 19 -9.55 7.90 -1.24
N ARG A 20 -8.55 8.74 -1.00
CA ARG A 20 -7.17 8.30 -0.76
C ARG A 20 -7.06 7.40 0.46
N ALA A 21 -7.62 7.80 1.58
CA ALA A 21 -7.63 7.00 2.80
C ALA A 21 -8.35 5.65 2.60
N LEU A 22 -9.46 5.64 1.84
CA LEU A 22 -10.16 4.39 1.51
C LEU A 22 -9.27 3.43 0.71
N VAL A 23 -8.53 3.94 -0.28
CA VAL A 23 -7.62 3.11 -1.10
C VAL A 23 -6.44 2.61 -0.28
N GLU A 24 -5.77 3.50 0.47
CA GLU A 24 -4.60 3.15 1.27
C GLU A 24 -4.91 2.10 2.36
N LEU A 25 -6.11 2.17 2.93
CA LEU A 25 -6.56 1.24 3.98
C LEU A 25 -7.33 0.03 3.44
N GLY A 26 -7.56 -0.05 2.13
CA GLY A 26 -8.35 -1.12 1.52
C GLY A 26 -9.80 -1.14 2.00
N LEU A 27 -10.41 0.04 2.21
CA LEU A 27 -11.78 0.15 2.68
C LEU A 27 -12.75 0.15 1.50
N SER A 28 -13.75 -0.73 1.55
CA SER A 28 -14.79 -0.80 0.54
C SER A 28 -15.96 0.16 0.80
N VAL A 29 -16.65 0.54 -0.28
CA VAL A 29 -17.90 1.30 -0.23
C VAL A 29 -19.02 0.41 -0.76
N ARG A 30 -20.09 0.27 0.02
CA ARG A 30 -21.28 -0.51 -0.30
C ARG A 30 -22.52 0.19 0.27
N ASN A 31 -23.54 0.44 -0.55
CA ASN A 31 -24.76 1.15 -0.16
C ASN A 31 -24.47 2.49 0.53
N SER A 32 -23.54 3.27 -0.03
CA SER A 32 -23.09 4.56 0.50
C SER A 32 -22.50 4.50 1.92
N LYS A 33 -22.09 3.32 2.37
CA LYS A 33 -21.41 3.09 3.64
C LYS A 33 -20.03 2.50 3.43
N ILE A 34 -19.14 2.74 4.38
CA ILE A 34 -17.72 2.35 4.31
C ILE A 34 -17.48 1.14 5.20
N PHE A 35 -16.70 0.17 4.71
CA PHE A 35 -16.42 -1.08 5.42
C PHE A 35 -14.93 -1.42 5.40
N CYS A 36 -14.45 -1.98 6.52
CA CYS A 36 -13.20 -2.72 6.61
C CYS A 36 -13.53 -4.22 6.66
N GLY A 37 -13.37 -4.91 5.54
CA GLY A 37 -13.97 -6.24 5.40
C GLY A 37 -15.50 -6.16 5.54
N ASP A 38 -16.06 -6.81 6.57
CA ASP A 38 -17.50 -6.77 6.87
C ASP A 38 -17.86 -5.81 8.02
N VAL A 39 -16.88 -5.09 8.57
CA VAL A 39 -17.09 -4.17 9.68
C VAL A 39 -17.39 -2.77 9.17
N GLU A 40 -18.62 -2.28 9.39
CA GLU A 40 -19.01 -0.91 9.03
C GLU A 40 -18.19 0.11 9.81
N GLN A 41 -17.67 1.13 9.11
CA GLN A 41 -16.85 2.19 9.68
C GLN A 41 -17.70 3.42 10.03
N SER A 42 -17.39 4.04 11.15
CA SER A 42 -18.06 5.27 11.56
C SER A 42 -17.58 6.48 10.75
N GLU A 43 -18.48 7.13 10.02
CA GLU A 43 -18.19 8.37 9.28
C GLU A 43 -17.55 9.44 10.19
N LEU A 44 -18.05 9.60 11.42
CA LEU A 44 -17.54 10.60 12.36
C LEU A 44 -16.11 10.33 12.79
N LYS A 45 -15.77 9.04 13.08
CA LYS A 45 -14.41 8.65 13.48
C LYS A 45 -13.45 8.80 12.31
N MET A 46 -13.88 8.40 11.12
CA MET A 46 -13.09 8.58 9.90
C MET A 46 -12.84 10.05 9.58
N ALA A 47 -13.88 10.88 9.63
CA ALA A 47 -13.76 12.31 9.40
C ALA A 47 -12.72 12.96 10.32
N ARG A 48 -12.74 12.63 11.60
CA ARG A 48 -11.75 13.11 12.59
C ARG A 48 -10.33 12.64 12.26
N ALA A 49 -10.17 11.37 11.89
CA ALA A 49 -8.86 10.79 11.57
C ALA A 49 -8.26 11.39 10.29
N ILE A 50 -9.09 11.66 9.27
CA ILE A 50 -8.67 12.20 7.97
C ILE A 50 -8.51 13.74 8.02
N GLY A 51 -9.11 14.41 9.01
CA GLY A 51 -9.12 15.86 9.12
C GLY A 51 -10.08 16.54 8.13
N VAL A 52 -11.29 15.98 7.98
CA VAL A 52 -12.37 16.52 7.15
C VAL A 52 -13.68 16.59 7.94
N ASP A 53 -14.71 17.23 7.36
CA ASP A 53 -16.06 17.22 7.93
C ASP A 53 -16.74 15.84 7.71
N ARG A 54 -17.60 15.44 8.66
CA ARG A 54 -18.38 14.19 8.54
C ARG A 54 -19.23 14.15 7.26
N ARG A 55 -19.79 15.30 6.87
CA ARG A 55 -20.57 15.42 5.64
C ARG A 55 -19.73 15.08 4.42
N THR A 56 -18.45 15.50 4.39
CA THR A 56 -17.52 15.19 3.31
C THR A 56 -17.31 13.68 3.18
N VAL A 57 -17.20 12.93 4.28
CA VAL A 57 -17.07 11.46 4.24
C VAL A 57 -18.31 10.82 3.62
N ARG A 58 -19.50 11.23 4.07
CA ARG A 58 -20.78 10.73 3.54
C ARG A 58 -20.94 11.04 2.05
N GLU A 59 -20.78 12.30 1.67
CA GLU A 59 -20.88 12.72 0.26
C GLU A 59 -19.87 12.04 -0.65
N THR A 60 -18.69 11.68 -0.11
CA THR A 60 -17.71 10.89 -0.89
C THR A 60 -18.21 9.47 -1.13
N ALA A 61 -18.77 8.82 -0.11
CA ALA A 61 -19.33 7.48 -0.27
C ALA A 61 -20.54 7.47 -1.22
N GLU A 62 -21.42 8.46 -1.13
CA GLU A 62 -22.54 8.64 -2.06
C GLU A 62 -22.06 8.90 -3.49
N PHE A 63 -21.05 9.74 -3.68
CA PHE A 63 -20.46 10.01 -5.00
C PHE A 63 -19.84 8.76 -5.60
N ILE A 64 -19.06 8.00 -4.81
CA ILE A 64 -18.48 6.73 -5.26
C ILE A 64 -19.58 5.74 -5.69
N GLU A 65 -20.67 5.65 -4.94
CA GLU A 65 -21.79 4.74 -5.25
C GLU A 65 -22.55 5.18 -6.51
N SER A 66 -22.61 6.49 -6.82
CA SER A 66 -23.30 7.02 -7.98
C SER A 66 -22.53 6.90 -9.30
N ASP A 67 -21.22 6.70 -9.26
CA ASP A 67 -20.39 6.50 -10.45
C ASP A 67 -20.10 5.00 -10.65
N PRO A 68 -20.53 4.37 -11.77
CA PRO A 68 -20.39 2.94 -12.00
C PRO A 68 -18.93 2.43 -11.96
N VAL A 69 -17.97 3.27 -12.39
CA VAL A 69 -16.55 2.91 -12.41
C VAL A 69 -15.99 2.94 -11.00
N LEU A 70 -16.22 4.04 -10.27
CA LEU A 70 -15.78 4.16 -8.88
C LEU A 70 -16.44 3.11 -8.00
N GLN A 71 -17.74 2.89 -8.15
CA GLN A 71 -18.49 1.86 -7.43
C GLN A 71 -17.82 0.48 -7.60
N SER A 72 -17.52 0.09 -8.83
CA SER A 72 -16.88 -1.20 -9.11
C SER A 72 -15.51 -1.31 -8.43
N VAL A 73 -14.69 -0.26 -8.46
CA VAL A 73 -13.39 -0.23 -7.82
C VAL A 73 -13.53 -0.32 -6.30
N PHE A 74 -14.28 0.60 -5.70
CA PHE A 74 -14.36 0.70 -4.24
C PHE A 74 -15.15 -0.46 -3.60
N LYS A 75 -16.10 -1.07 -4.30
CA LYS A 75 -16.77 -2.29 -3.84
C LYS A 75 -15.80 -3.48 -3.74
N GLY A 76 -14.80 -3.53 -4.63
CA GLY A 76 -13.82 -4.60 -4.68
C GLY A 76 -12.64 -4.44 -3.72
N LEU A 77 -12.46 -3.28 -3.09
CA LEU A 77 -11.34 -3.06 -2.16
C LEU A 77 -11.46 -3.96 -0.93
N LYS A 78 -10.30 -4.47 -0.48
CA LYS A 78 -10.16 -5.26 0.75
C LYS A 78 -8.85 -4.89 1.43
N PRO A 79 -8.79 -4.93 2.77
CA PRO A 79 -7.51 -4.84 3.49
C PRO A 79 -6.55 -5.94 3.02
N ALA A 80 -5.31 -5.59 2.75
CA ALA A 80 -4.28 -6.53 2.26
C ALA A 80 -3.75 -7.49 3.34
N GLY A 81 -4.20 -7.36 4.57
CA GLY A 81 -3.72 -8.11 5.73
C GLY A 81 -2.78 -7.27 6.62
N PRO A 82 -2.12 -7.90 7.61
CA PRO A 82 -1.23 -7.19 8.50
C PRO A 82 0.02 -6.69 7.76
N PHE A 83 0.46 -5.49 8.09
CA PHE A 83 1.74 -4.95 7.61
C PHE A 83 2.85 -5.43 8.54
N LEU A 84 3.50 -6.54 8.18
CA LEU A 84 4.50 -7.22 9.02
C LEU A 84 5.77 -6.41 9.31
N PRO A 85 6.28 -5.51 8.45
CA PRO A 85 7.50 -4.76 8.72
C PRO A 85 7.54 -4.10 10.10
N ASN A 86 6.44 -3.53 10.55
CA ASN A 86 6.35 -2.83 11.84
C ASN A 86 6.50 -3.76 13.07
N VAL A 87 6.26 -5.06 12.90
CA VAL A 87 6.32 -6.05 13.98
C VAL A 87 7.36 -7.15 13.72
N ALA A 88 8.06 -7.10 12.60
CA ALA A 88 8.99 -8.12 12.12
C ALA A 88 10.02 -8.52 13.18
N ARG A 89 10.66 -7.52 13.82
CA ARG A 89 11.68 -7.76 14.86
C ARG A 89 11.14 -8.55 16.06
N TYR A 90 9.89 -8.34 16.45
CA TYR A 90 9.27 -9.06 17.56
C TYR A 90 8.92 -10.51 17.21
N LEU A 91 8.80 -10.79 15.90
CA LEU A 91 8.57 -12.12 15.35
C LEU A 91 9.88 -12.83 14.96
N GLY A 92 11.04 -12.20 15.23
CA GLY A 92 12.35 -12.75 14.86
C GLY A 92 12.70 -12.61 13.39
N TYR A 93 11.92 -11.84 12.62
CA TYR A 93 12.15 -11.58 11.20
C TYR A 93 13.06 -10.37 10.96
N ARG A 94 13.54 -10.25 9.73
CA ARG A 94 14.29 -9.08 9.23
C ARG A 94 13.53 -8.39 8.12
N VAL A 95 13.77 -7.10 7.99
CA VAL A 95 13.15 -6.27 6.96
C VAL A 95 14.22 -5.72 6.03
N ILE A 96 13.96 -5.80 4.75
CA ILE A 96 14.81 -5.23 3.69
C ILE A 96 13.94 -4.26 2.91
N GLU A 97 14.30 -2.99 2.92
CA GLU A 97 13.68 -1.97 2.10
C GLU A 97 14.58 -1.64 0.91
N ILE A 98 14.04 -1.74 -0.28
CA ILE A 98 14.75 -1.50 -1.54
C ILE A 98 14.10 -0.30 -2.21
N TYR A 99 14.84 0.77 -2.34
CA TYR A 99 14.45 1.98 -3.06
C TYR A 99 14.99 1.88 -4.48
N ALA A 100 14.11 1.95 -5.45
CA ALA A 100 14.46 1.76 -6.85
C ALA A 100 13.58 2.64 -7.75
N ASP A 101 13.96 2.79 -9.01
CA ASP A 101 13.07 3.38 -10.01
C ASP A 101 11.81 2.52 -10.14
N PRO A 102 10.62 3.06 -9.87
CA PRO A 102 9.37 2.29 -9.90
C PRO A 102 8.97 1.81 -11.31
N HIS A 103 9.58 2.36 -12.35
CA HIS A 103 9.35 1.96 -13.74
C HIS A 103 10.32 0.85 -14.21
N GLU A 104 11.34 0.55 -13.41
CA GLU A 104 12.29 -0.50 -13.74
C GLU A 104 11.70 -1.89 -13.47
N VAL A 105 11.88 -2.80 -14.42
CA VAL A 105 11.36 -4.17 -14.33
C VAL A 105 12.37 -5.11 -13.68
N GLY A 106 11.88 -6.15 -13.00
CA GLY A 106 12.75 -7.21 -12.47
C GLY A 106 13.27 -6.97 -11.05
N ILE A 107 12.99 -5.84 -10.39
CA ILE A 107 13.45 -5.58 -9.02
C ILE A 107 12.95 -6.65 -8.04
N VAL A 108 11.64 -6.93 -8.02
CA VAL A 108 11.04 -7.96 -7.15
C VAL A 108 11.64 -9.32 -7.42
N THR A 109 11.70 -9.71 -8.69
CA THR A 109 12.22 -11.03 -9.12
C THR A 109 13.70 -11.18 -8.75
N GLY A 110 14.52 -10.17 -9.06
CA GLY A 110 15.96 -10.18 -8.78
C GLY A 110 16.26 -10.27 -7.28
N ALA A 111 15.63 -9.41 -6.48
CA ALA A 111 15.80 -9.41 -5.02
C ALA A 111 15.33 -10.74 -4.41
N SER A 112 14.14 -11.21 -4.75
CA SER A 112 13.60 -12.47 -4.24
C SER A 112 14.46 -13.68 -4.62
N ALA A 113 15.01 -13.72 -5.84
CA ALA A 113 15.91 -14.79 -6.27
C ALA A 113 17.21 -14.82 -5.47
N LEU A 114 17.79 -13.66 -5.17
CA LEU A 114 19.02 -13.57 -4.37
C LEU A 114 18.79 -14.05 -2.93
N ILE A 115 17.68 -13.66 -2.30
CA ILE A 115 17.27 -14.12 -0.96
C ILE A 115 17.04 -15.64 -0.96
N SER A 116 16.29 -16.15 -1.94
CA SER A 116 15.96 -17.57 -2.05
C SER A 116 17.19 -18.47 -2.27
N ARG A 117 18.24 -17.98 -2.97
CA ARG A 117 19.51 -18.73 -3.14
C ARG A 117 20.25 -18.98 -1.82
N GLU A 118 20.01 -18.15 -0.81
CA GLU A 118 20.55 -18.37 0.54
C GLU A 118 19.67 -19.29 1.40
N GLY A 119 18.61 -19.87 0.82
CA GLY A 119 17.66 -20.70 1.55
C GLY A 119 16.87 -19.92 2.59
N ILE A 120 16.64 -18.62 2.33
CA ILE A 120 15.88 -17.73 3.22
C ILE A 120 14.45 -17.64 2.71
N SER A 121 13.49 -17.94 3.57
CA SER A 121 12.07 -17.80 3.28
C SER A 121 11.64 -16.33 3.37
N ILE A 122 10.84 -15.90 2.41
CA ILE A 122 10.24 -14.56 2.39
C ILE A 122 8.83 -14.68 2.97
N ARG A 123 8.55 -13.93 4.03
CA ARG A 123 7.26 -13.94 4.75
C ARG A 123 6.26 -12.95 4.19
N GLN A 124 6.74 -11.80 3.71
CA GLN A 124 5.90 -10.80 3.06
C GLN A 124 6.69 -10.03 2.02
N VAL A 125 6.01 -9.66 0.94
CA VAL A 125 6.50 -8.73 -0.09
C VAL A 125 5.46 -7.62 -0.22
N VAL A 126 5.90 -6.38 -0.08
CA VAL A 126 5.06 -5.20 -0.29
C VAL A 126 5.78 -4.26 -1.25
N ALA A 127 5.16 -3.99 -2.38
CA ALA A 127 5.62 -2.98 -3.33
C ALA A 127 4.67 -1.80 -3.26
N ASP A 128 5.20 -0.62 -2.94
CA ASP A 128 4.40 0.59 -2.90
C ASP A 128 3.96 1.01 -4.31
N ASP A 129 2.73 1.52 -4.43
CA ASP A 129 2.23 2.12 -5.67
C ASP A 129 2.87 3.52 -5.84
N PRO A 130 3.61 3.79 -6.94
CA PRO A 130 4.25 5.08 -7.16
C PRO A 130 3.26 6.24 -7.36
N ASP A 131 2.01 5.95 -7.72
CA ASP A 131 0.97 6.97 -7.83
C ASP A 131 0.43 7.40 -6.45
N LEU A 132 0.58 6.55 -5.42
CA LEU A 132 0.12 6.81 -4.05
C LEU A 132 1.24 7.26 -3.13
N THR A 133 2.46 6.78 -3.34
CA THR A 133 3.59 6.99 -2.43
C THR A 133 4.66 7.86 -3.09
N PRO A 134 5.06 9.00 -2.48
CA PRO A 134 6.08 9.90 -3.04
C PRO A 134 7.46 9.24 -3.21
N GLU A 135 7.85 8.38 -2.28
CA GLU A 135 9.09 7.59 -2.32
C GLU A 135 8.74 6.09 -2.25
N PRO A 136 8.29 5.50 -3.37
CA PRO A 136 7.88 4.11 -3.38
C PRO A 136 9.07 3.18 -3.17
N LYS A 137 8.85 2.12 -2.41
CA LYS A 137 9.86 1.11 -2.11
C LYS A 137 9.29 -0.29 -2.20
N LEU A 138 10.18 -1.24 -2.42
CA LEU A 138 9.91 -2.66 -2.24
C LEU A 138 10.35 -3.06 -0.84
N THR A 139 9.44 -3.59 -0.04
CA THR A 139 9.72 -4.11 1.30
C THR A 139 9.61 -5.63 1.32
N LEU A 140 10.67 -6.30 1.73
CA LEU A 140 10.72 -7.74 1.96
C LEU A 140 10.84 -8.01 3.46
N VAL A 141 9.95 -8.86 3.99
CA VAL A 141 10.10 -9.42 5.34
C VAL A 141 10.60 -10.85 5.19
N VAL A 142 11.75 -11.15 5.79
CA VAL A 142 12.47 -12.42 5.64
C VAL A 142 12.72 -13.09 6.98
N GLU A 143 12.83 -14.43 7.01
CA GLU A 143 12.96 -15.20 8.24
C GLU A 143 14.29 -14.99 8.97
N LYS A 144 15.34 -14.67 8.27
CA LYS A 144 16.67 -14.40 8.82
C LYS A 144 17.41 -13.37 7.98
N GLU A 145 18.47 -12.82 8.55
CA GLU A 145 19.28 -11.81 7.88
C GLU A 145 20.03 -12.42 6.69
N PRO A 146 19.96 -11.83 5.48
CA PRO A 146 20.76 -12.24 4.35
C PRO A 146 22.23 -11.86 4.54
N SER A 147 23.11 -12.57 3.84
CA SER A 147 24.53 -12.25 3.84
C SER A 147 24.82 -10.88 3.26
N GLY A 148 25.94 -10.27 3.65
CA GLY A 148 26.40 -9.02 3.08
C GLY A 148 26.62 -9.13 1.56
N ASP A 149 27.03 -10.30 1.04
CA ASP A 149 27.17 -10.55 -0.39
C ASP A 149 25.81 -10.49 -1.13
N ALA A 150 24.77 -11.10 -0.56
CA ALA A 150 23.43 -11.02 -1.14
C ALA A 150 22.91 -9.56 -1.16
N LEU A 151 23.09 -8.80 -0.07
CA LEU A 151 22.71 -7.40 -0.01
C LEU A 151 23.46 -6.54 -1.03
N GLN A 152 24.77 -6.78 -1.21
CA GLN A 152 25.57 -6.12 -2.23
C GLN A 152 25.12 -6.48 -3.66
N LYS A 153 24.70 -7.71 -3.90
CA LYS A 153 24.14 -8.12 -5.19
C LYS A 153 22.78 -7.49 -5.45
N ILE A 154 21.94 -7.32 -4.43
CA ILE A 154 20.67 -6.59 -4.57
C ILE A 154 20.92 -5.14 -4.97
N LEU A 155 21.90 -4.45 -4.37
CA LEU A 155 22.28 -3.09 -4.75
C LEU A 155 22.77 -2.98 -6.21
N LYS A 156 23.23 -4.07 -6.83
CA LYS A 156 23.67 -4.10 -8.23
C LYS A 156 22.54 -4.43 -9.23
N ILE A 157 21.34 -4.69 -8.77
CA ILE A 157 20.18 -4.86 -9.66
C ILE A 157 19.93 -3.52 -10.36
N PRO A 158 19.78 -3.50 -11.69
CA PRO A 158 19.49 -2.28 -12.42
C PRO A 158 18.29 -1.55 -11.82
N GLY A 159 18.37 -0.22 -11.70
CA GLY A 159 17.32 0.62 -11.11
C GLY A 159 17.33 0.70 -9.59
N VAL A 160 18.05 -0.14 -8.84
CA VAL A 160 18.16 -0.02 -7.38
C VAL A 160 19.06 1.16 -7.00
N ILE A 161 18.55 2.04 -6.14
CA ILE A 161 19.21 3.28 -5.71
C ILE A 161 19.85 3.11 -4.32
N LYS A 162 19.09 2.56 -3.37
CA LYS A 162 19.56 2.33 -2.00
C LYS A 162 18.84 1.14 -1.36
N LEU A 163 19.43 0.62 -0.29
CA LEU A 163 18.89 -0.47 0.50
C LEU A 163 19.01 -0.11 1.99
N ALA A 164 17.98 -0.43 2.76
CA ALA A 164 17.99 -0.38 4.22
C ALA A 164 17.60 -1.74 4.80
N THR A 165 18.20 -2.13 5.93
CA THR A 165 17.87 -3.36 6.66
C THR A 165 17.70 -3.09 8.15
N TYR A 166 16.75 -3.76 8.80
CA TYR A 166 16.53 -3.67 10.25
C TYR A 166 15.78 -4.89 10.81
#